data_1cdba85b99d0fb7f213e24286c2fbcb3
#
_entry.id   1cdba85b99d0fb7f213e24286c2fbcb3
#
_cell.length_a   1.000
_cell.length_b   1.000
_cell.length_c   1.000
_cell.angle_alpha   90.00
_cell.angle_beta   90.00
_cell.angle_gamma   90.00
#
_symmetry.space_group_name_H-M   'P 1'
#
loop_
_entity.id
_entity.type
_entity.pdbx_description
1 polymer ?
#
loop_
_entity_poly.entity_id
_entity_poly.type
_entity_poly.pdbx_seq_one_letter_code
_entity_poly.pdbx_strand_id
1 'polypeptide(L)' 'AILYWHLDDTYAGETTDHHQISFSASPGKHRLTLIDDQGNRKTISFEVK' A
#
# COMPACT_ATOMS: atom_id res chain seq x y z
N ALA A 1 -2.44 8.34 -13.27
CA ALA A 1 -3.36 7.76 -12.29
C ALA A 1 -2.80 7.87 -10.89
N ILE A 2 -3.69 8.03 -9.92
CA ILE A 2 -3.31 8.13 -8.51
C ILE A 2 -3.47 6.75 -7.87
N LEU A 3 -2.47 6.33 -7.10
CA LEU A 3 -2.55 5.14 -6.28
C LEU A 3 -2.54 5.52 -4.82
N TYR A 4 -3.52 5.02 -4.08
CA TYR A 4 -3.60 5.19 -2.63
C TYR A 4 -3.10 3.93 -1.96
N TRP A 5 -2.19 4.08 -1.01
CA TRP A 5 -1.52 2.97 -0.35
C TRP A 5 -2.01 2.84 1.08
N HIS A 6 -2.43 1.64 1.46
CA HIS A 6 -2.87 1.35 2.83
C HIS A 6 -2.08 0.15 3.34
N LEU A 7 -1.47 0.30 4.50
CA LEU A 7 -0.75 -0.77 5.17
C LEU A 7 -1.54 -1.17 6.41
N ASP A 8 -2.03 -2.41 6.43
CA ASP A 8 -2.83 -2.95 7.54
C ASP A 8 -3.99 -2.03 7.91
N ASP A 9 -4.73 -1.55 6.90
CA ASP A 9 -5.88 -0.66 7.06
C ASP A 9 -5.51 0.75 7.53
N THR A 10 -4.21 1.09 7.53
CA THR A 10 -3.75 2.43 7.86
C THR A 10 -3.28 3.11 6.59
N TYR A 11 -3.74 4.32 6.36
CA TYR A 11 -3.35 5.08 5.18
C TYR A 11 -1.85 5.36 5.20
N ALA A 12 -1.14 4.92 4.17
CA ALA A 12 0.31 5.06 4.10
C ALA A 12 0.77 6.19 3.17
N GLY A 13 -0.09 6.63 2.24
CA GLY A 13 0.26 7.71 1.33
C GLY A 13 -0.35 7.52 -0.03
N GLU A 14 0.06 8.37 -0.98
CA GLU A 14 -0.41 8.29 -2.34
C GLU A 14 0.72 8.61 -3.32
N THR A 15 0.64 8.05 -4.52
CA THR A 15 1.61 8.29 -5.58
C THR A 15 0.86 8.61 -6.87
N THR A 16 1.46 9.44 -7.72
CA THR A 16 0.82 9.84 -8.98
C THR A 16 1.56 9.35 -10.21
N ASP A 17 2.80 9.77 -10.39
CA ASP A 17 3.58 9.42 -11.58
C ASP A 17 4.58 8.31 -11.32
N HIS A 18 5.12 8.27 -10.14
CA HIS A 18 6.17 7.33 -9.77
C HIS A 18 5.66 6.49 -8.62
N HIS A 19 5.17 5.29 -8.93
CA HIS A 19 4.49 4.46 -7.96
C HIS A 19 5.48 3.72 -7.06
N GLN A 20 6.11 4.49 -6.19
CA GLN A 20 7.08 3.97 -5.23
C GLN A 20 6.91 4.73 -3.92
N ILE A 21 6.79 4.00 -2.83
CA ILE A 21 6.61 4.60 -1.52
C ILE A 21 7.44 3.81 -0.51
N SER A 22 8.00 4.53 0.45
CA SER A 22 8.74 3.93 1.55
C SER A 22 7.91 4.00 2.82
N PHE A 23 7.89 2.91 3.56
CA PHE A 23 7.21 2.85 4.85
C PHE A 23 7.93 1.86 5.75
N SER A 24 7.70 2.00 7.06
CA SER A 24 8.27 1.10 8.05
C SER A 24 7.19 0.13 8.51
N ALA A 25 7.56 -1.15 8.60
CA ALA A 25 6.66 -2.18 9.07
C ALA A 25 7.36 -3.00 10.15
N SER A 26 6.66 -3.30 11.24
CA SER A 26 7.18 -4.14 12.29
C SER A 26 7.29 -5.59 11.81
N PRO A 27 8.11 -6.44 12.47
CA PRO A 27 8.18 -7.85 12.09
C PRO A 27 6.81 -8.52 12.23
N GLY A 28 6.51 -9.41 11.31
CA GLY A 28 5.25 -10.14 11.30
C GLY A 28 4.57 -10.04 9.95
N LYS A 29 3.33 -10.51 9.90
CA LYS A 29 2.56 -10.52 8.66
C LYS A 29 1.83 -9.19 8.48
N HIS A 30 1.85 -8.69 7.25
CA HIS A 30 1.23 -7.42 6.91
C HIS A 30 0.45 -7.55 5.61
N ARG A 31 -0.48 -6.63 5.41
CA ARG A 31 -1.28 -6.57 4.20
C ARG A 31 -1.17 -5.16 3.61
N LEU A 32 -0.84 -5.10 2.33
CA LEU A 32 -0.75 -3.84 1.61
C LEU A 32 -1.89 -3.77 0.61
N THR A 33 -2.70 -2.74 0.69
CA THR A 33 -3.81 -2.51 -0.22
C THR A 33 -3.52 -1.29 -1.09
N LEU A 34 -3.69 -1.47 -2.39
CA LEU A 34 -3.52 -0.41 -3.38
C LEU A 34 -4.87 -0.13 -4.01
N ILE A 35 -5.28 1.14 -4.00
CA ILE A 35 -6.54 1.57 -4.60
C ILE A 35 -6.22 2.68 -5.59
N ASP A 36 -6.69 2.55 -6.84
CA ASP A 36 -6.46 3.61 -7.81
C ASP A 36 -7.65 4.58 -7.85
N ASP A 37 -7.52 5.64 -8.65
CA ASP A 37 -8.53 6.68 -8.75
C ASP A 37 -9.76 6.24 -9.54
N GLN A 38 -9.74 5.03 -10.09
CA GLN A 38 -10.88 4.47 -10.81
C GLN A 38 -11.61 3.41 -10.02
N GLY A 39 -11.22 3.21 -8.76
CA GLY A 39 -11.87 2.26 -7.88
C GLY A 39 -11.32 0.85 -7.92
N ASN A 40 -10.27 0.59 -8.69
CA ASN A 40 -9.62 -0.72 -8.69
C ASN A 40 -8.82 -0.91 -7.42
N ARG A 41 -8.90 -2.12 -6.85
CA ARG A 41 -8.23 -2.41 -5.60
C ARG A 41 -7.44 -3.71 -5.73
N LYS A 42 -6.24 -3.71 -5.16
CA LYS A 42 -5.39 -4.89 -5.12
C LYS A 42 -4.80 -5.02 -3.74
N THR A 43 -4.84 -6.22 -3.18
CA THR A 43 -4.29 -6.50 -1.86
C THR A 43 -3.14 -7.50 -1.99
N ILE A 44 -2.02 -7.19 -1.33
CA ILE A 44 -0.83 -8.03 -1.33
C ILE A 44 -0.50 -8.34 0.13
N SER A 45 -0.24 -9.60 0.43
CA SER A 45 0.20 -10.02 1.75
C SER A 45 1.70 -10.27 1.72
N PHE A 46 2.39 -9.87 2.78
CA PHE A 46 3.83 -10.09 2.88
C PHE A 46 4.21 -10.25 4.36
N GLU A 47 5.41 -10.73 4.57
CA GLU A 47 5.92 -10.96 5.92
C GLU A 47 7.27 -10.25 6.08
N VAL A 48 7.42 -9.55 7.19
CA VAL A 48 8.69 -8.91 7.58
C VAL A 48 9.34 -9.77 8.64
N LYS A 49 10.58 -10.13 8.40
CA LYS A 49 11.33 -11.01 9.31
C LYS A 49 12.27 -10.26 10.24
#